data_3d9a4ab229e4bff6cd6691de5e112604
#
_entry.id   3d9a4ab229e4bff6cd6691de5e112604
#
_cell.length_a   1.000
_cell.length_b   1.000
_cell.length_c   1.000
_cell.angle_alpha   90.00
_cell.angle_beta   90.00
_cell.angle_gamma   90.00
#
_symmetry.space_group_name_H-M   'P 1'
#
loop_
_entity.id
_entity.type
_entity.pdbx_description
1 polymer ?
#
loop_
_entity_poly.entity_id
_entity_poly.type
_entity_poly.pdbx_seq_one_letter_code
_entity_poly.pdbx_strand_id
1 'polypeptide(L)'
;MNIAKWMIGFVGVLGIGGFLADYAIWETARQHMKNPAWPPHAKFHNAQTILMGIGLGALTITLLFEFEELQFSGLLQAGCAASLYWISMLLAPIFPGTAWSDPEFRNSTPRPLGMHPQQLLAIGVMILIIVALLLGTASS
;
A
#
# COMPACT_ATOMS: atom_id res chain seq x y z
N MET A 1 -8.93 -17.07 -13.62
CA MET A 1 -8.49 -15.70 -13.95
C MET A 1 -9.35 -14.61 -13.28
N ASN A 2 -10.71 -14.66 -13.34
CA ASN A 2 -11.55 -13.54 -12.83
C ASN A 2 -11.33 -13.20 -11.33
N ILE A 3 -11.30 -14.18 -10.42
CA ILE A 3 -11.11 -13.91 -8.99
C ILE A 3 -9.75 -13.22 -8.75
N ALA A 4 -8.68 -13.74 -9.35
CA ALA A 4 -7.34 -13.17 -9.25
C ALA A 4 -7.29 -11.70 -9.72
N LYS A 5 -7.93 -11.39 -10.87
CA LYS A 5 -8.07 -10.03 -11.39
C LYS A 5 -8.71 -9.09 -10.37
N TRP A 6 -9.81 -9.48 -9.75
CA TRP A 6 -10.50 -8.64 -8.77
C TRP A 6 -9.71 -8.49 -7.46
N MET A 7 -8.97 -9.53 -7.03
CA MET A 7 -8.09 -9.44 -5.86
C MET A 7 -6.99 -8.40 -6.09
N ILE A 8 -6.29 -8.45 -7.23
CA ILE A 8 -5.26 -7.46 -7.57
C ILE A 8 -5.90 -6.06 -7.78
N GLY A 9 -7.08 -5.99 -8.41
CA GLY A 9 -7.82 -4.74 -8.58
C GLY A 9 -8.18 -4.09 -7.25
N PHE A 10 -8.61 -4.87 -6.27
CA PHE A 10 -8.86 -4.39 -4.91
C PHE A 10 -7.59 -3.78 -4.29
N VAL A 11 -6.42 -4.43 -4.46
CA VAL A 11 -5.15 -3.85 -4.00
C VAL A 11 -4.83 -2.54 -4.71
N GLY A 12 -5.10 -2.43 -6.01
CA GLY A 12 -4.96 -1.18 -6.76
C GLY A 12 -5.81 -0.04 -6.16
N VAL A 13 -7.05 -0.34 -5.77
CA VAL A 13 -7.92 0.64 -5.08
C VAL A 13 -7.35 1.04 -3.71
N LEU A 14 -6.72 0.12 -2.98
CA LEU A 14 -6.05 0.44 -1.71
C LEU A 14 -4.90 1.44 -1.86
N GLY A 15 -4.40 1.69 -3.08
CA GLY A 15 -3.41 2.74 -3.35
C GLY A 15 -3.84 4.14 -2.89
N ILE A 16 -5.15 4.41 -2.74
CA ILE A 16 -5.67 5.66 -2.15
C ILE A 16 -5.50 5.71 -0.63
N GLY A 17 -5.14 4.59 0.01
CA GLY A 17 -5.08 4.45 1.46
C GLY A 17 -4.15 5.46 2.14
N GLY A 18 -2.99 5.76 1.52
CA GLY A 18 -2.07 6.78 2.02
C GLY A 18 -2.72 8.17 2.07
N PHE A 19 -3.48 8.56 1.04
CA PHE A 19 -4.24 9.81 1.06
C PHE A 19 -5.28 9.82 2.19
N LEU A 20 -6.02 8.75 2.36
CA LEU A 20 -7.03 8.66 3.41
C LEU A 20 -6.39 8.72 4.80
N ALA A 21 -5.39 7.91 5.06
CA ALA A 21 -4.74 7.81 6.37
C ALA A 21 -3.92 9.04 6.72
N ASP A 22 -3.12 9.57 5.80
CA ASP A 22 -2.12 10.59 6.10
C ASP A 22 -2.62 12.02 5.90
N TYR A 23 -3.75 12.20 5.17
CA TYR A 23 -4.28 13.52 4.87
C TYR A 23 -5.76 13.70 5.19
N ALA A 24 -6.65 12.77 4.81
CA ALA A 24 -8.09 12.98 4.90
C ALA A 24 -8.67 12.67 6.28
N ILE A 25 -8.32 11.53 6.90
CA ILE A 25 -8.85 11.10 8.19
C ILE A 25 -8.07 11.81 9.30
N TRP A 26 -8.77 12.65 10.08
CA TRP A 26 -8.12 13.53 11.07
C TRP A 26 -7.26 12.75 12.09
N GLU A 27 -7.78 11.68 12.64
CA GLU A 27 -7.14 10.89 13.70
C GLU A 27 -5.77 10.36 13.31
N THR A 28 -5.59 10.01 12.06
CA THR A 28 -4.32 9.51 11.52
C THR A 28 -3.53 10.61 10.83
N ALA A 29 -4.18 11.55 10.14
CA ALA A 29 -3.52 12.67 9.47
C ALA A 29 -2.74 13.60 10.44
N ARG A 30 -3.19 13.72 11.70
CA ARG A 30 -2.47 14.44 12.75
C ARG A 30 -1.15 13.80 13.15
N GLN A 31 -0.92 12.55 12.79
CA GLN A 31 0.36 11.86 12.96
C GLN A 31 1.28 12.08 11.75
N HIS A 32 0.78 12.63 10.65
CA HIS A 32 1.46 12.78 9.36
C HIS A 32 1.34 14.22 8.82
N MET A 33 0.63 14.42 7.74
CA MET A 33 0.54 15.70 7.02
C MET A 33 0.03 16.87 7.88
N LYS A 34 -0.85 16.59 8.85
CA LYS A 34 -1.40 17.61 9.77
C LYS A 34 -0.64 17.70 11.10
N ASN A 35 0.48 16.99 11.27
CA ASN A 35 1.34 17.12 12.43
C ASN A 35 2.06 18.48 12.39
N PRO A 36 1.86 19.36 13.40
CA PRO A 36 2.54 20.66 13.44
C PRO A 36 4.04 20.56 13.72
N ALA A 37 4.48 19.44 14.33
CA ALA A 37 5.89 19.19 14.63
C ALA A 37 6.70 18.71 13.40
N TRP A 38 6.02 18.24 12.35
CA TRP A 38 6.69 17.78 11.14
C TRP A 38 7.24 18.96 10.32
N PRO A 39 8.54 18.95 9.97
CA PRO A 39 9.10 19.97 9.10
C PRO A 39 8.51 19.89 7.69
N PRO A 40 8.47 21.01 6.94
CA PRO A 40 7.90 21.05 5.59
C PRO A 40 8.49 19.99 4.65
N HIS A 41 9.76 19.66 4.78
CA HIS A 41 10.43 18.67 3.94
C HIS A 41 9.97 17.23 4.25
N ALA A 42 9.67 16.89 5.48
CA ALA A 42 9.06 15.60 5.82
C ALA A 42 7.66 15.48 5.21
N LYS A 43 6.85 16.54 5.29
CA LYS A 43 5.54 16.61 4.64
C LYS A 43 5.63 16.47 3.12
N PHE A 44 6.67 17.05 2.48
CA PHE A 44 6.91 16.89 1.05
C PHE A 44 7.11 15.41 0.69
N HIS A 45 7.95 14.67 1.41
CA HIS A 45 8.17 13.25 1.15
C HIS A 45 6.94 12.39 1.44
N ASN A 46 6.17 12.72 2.46
CA ASN A 46 4.92 12.03 2.71
C ASN A 46 3.89 12.29 1.61
N ALA A 47 3.76 13.53 1.13
CA ALA A 47 2.91 13.85 -0.03
C ALA A 47 3.36 13.10 -1.30
N GLN A 48 4.67 12.98 -1.53
CA GLN A 48 5.23 12.18 -2.62
C GLN A 48 4.82 10.71 -2.49
N THR A 49 4.90 10.14 -1.28
CA THR A 49 4.48 8.76 -0.99
C THR A 49 2.99 8.55 -1.25
N ILE A 50 2.13 9.49 -0.85
CA ILE A 50 0.69 9.48 -1.14
C ILE A 50 0.44 9.43 -2.66
N LEU A 51 1.08 10.33 -3.42
CA LEU A 51 0.91 10.40 -4.87
C LEU A 51 1.45 9.15 -5.57
N MET A 52 2.56 8.58 -5.09
CA MET A 52 3.08 7.30 -5.61
C MET A 52 2.12 6.15 -5.37
N GLY A 53 1.49 6.08 -4.19
CA GLY A 53 0.47 5.08 -3.89
C GLY A 53 -0.73 5.16 -4.84
N ILE A 54 -1.25 6.36 -5.06
CA ILE A 54 -2.35 6.62 -6.01
C ILE A 54 -1.92 6.25 -7.43
N GLY A 55 -0.73 6.68 -7.87
CA GLY A 55 -0.22 6.41 -9.23
C GLY A 55 -0.02 4.91 -9.49
N LEU A 56 0.56 4.18 -8.53
CA LEU A 56 0.71 2.72 -8.64
C LEU A 56 -0.64 2.00 -8.63
N GLY A 57 -1.59 2.48 -7.84
CA GLY A 57 -2.96 1.97 -7.85
C GLY A 57 -3.64 2.16 -9.21
N ALA A 58 -3.55 3.36 -9.77
CA ALA A 58 -4.07 3.67 -11.11
C ALA A 58 -3.42 2.81 -12.19
N LEU A 59 -2.08 2.67 -12.16
CA LEU A 59 -1.34 1.80 -13.08
C LEU A 59 -1.81 0.34 -12.96
N THR A 60 -1.97 -0.17 -11.73
CA THR A 60 -2.48 -1.52 -11.49
C THR A 60 -3.83 -1.74 -12.15
N ILE A 61 -4.77 -0.81 -11.94
CA ILE A 61 -6.10 -0.88 -12.55
C ILE A 61 -6.01 -0.85 -14.07
N THR A 62 -5.20 0.07 -14.63
CA THR A 62 -5.00 0.14 -16.08
C THR A 62 -4.52 -1.19 -16.65
N LEU A 63 -3.45 -1.77 -16.08
CA LEU A 63 -2.88 -3.04 -16.53
C LEU A 63 -3.88 -4.21 -16.47
N LEU A 64 -4.81 -4.20 -15.52
CA LEU A 64 -5.84 -5.24 -15.40
C LEU A 64 -6.98 -5.12 -16.43
N PHE A 65 -7.26 -3.89 -16.89
CA PHE A 65 -8.45 -3.62 -17.70
C PHE A 65 -8.15 -3.06 -19.10
N GLU A 66 -6.86 -2.96 -19.46
CA GLU A 66 -6.44 -2.48 -20.79
C GLU A 66 -6.83 -3.46 -21.92
N PHE A 67 -6.84 -4.76 -21.65
CA PHE A 67 -7.13 -5.81 -22.62
C PHE A 67 -8.46 -6.52 -22.31
N GLU A 68 -9.21 -6.88 -23.35
CA GLU A 68 -10.46 -7.64 -23.22
C GLU A 68 -10.23 -9.00 -22.53
N GLU A 69 -9.12 -9.69 -22.90
CA GLU A 69 -8.70 -10.94 -22.28
C GLU A 69 -7.40 -10.74 -21.50
N LEU A 70 -7.48 -10.82 -20.18
CA LEU A 70 -6.33 -10.73 -19.31
C LEU A 70 -5.56 -12.06 -19.31
N GLN A 71 -4.36 -12.06 -19.85
CA GLN A 71 -3.41 -13.16 -19.75
C GLN A 71 -2.65 -13.12 -18.40
N PHE A 72 -2.04 -14.26 -18.01
CA PHE A 72 -1.25 -14.34 -16.79
C PHE A 72 -0.10 -13.31 -16.73
N SER A 73 0.54 -13.02 -17.89
CA SER A 73 1.58 -11.98 -17.96
C SER A 73 1.07 -10.60 -17.56
N GLY A 74 -0.13 -10.21 -17.98
CA GLY A 74 -0.77 -8.95 -17.58
C GLY A 74 -1.14 -8.94 -16.09
N LEU A 75 -1.67 -10.07 -15.58
CA LEU A 75 -1.94 -10.23 -14.15
C LEU A 75 -0.66 -10.10 -13.32
N LEU A 76 0.45 -10.69 -13.77
CA LEU A 76 1.74 -10.60 -13.11
C LEU A 76 2.26 -9.15 -13.10
N GLN A 77 2.19 -8.45 -14.23
CA GLN A 77 2.60 -7.04 -14.33
C GLN A 77 1.78 -6.16 -13.36
N ALA A 78 0.45 -6.35 -13.34
CA ALA A 78 -0.42 -5.64 -12.40
C ALA A 78 -0.10 -5.99 -10.94
N GLY A 79 0.16 -7.26 -10.63
CA GLY A 79 0.58 -7.71 -9.31
C GLY A 79 1.92 -7.12 -8.87
N CYS A 80 2.89 -7.02 -9.79
CA CYS A 80 4.16 -6.34 -9.53
C CYS A 80 3.94 -4.86 -9.23
N ALA A 81 3.17 -4.13 -10.05
CA ALA A 81 2.85 -2.72 -9.81
C ALA A 81 2.16 -2.52 -8.45
N ALA A 82 1.16 -3.34 -8.15
CA ALA A 82 0.42 -3.31 -6.89
C ALA A 82 1.31 -3.57 -5.67
N SER A 83 2.34 -4.40 -5.79
CA SER A 83 3.21 -4.80 -4.68
C SER A 83 4.22 -3.73 -4.27
N LEU A 84 4.63 -2.83 -5.18
CA LEU A 84 5.75 -1.91 -4.96
C LEU A 84 5.57 -1.01 -3.74
N TYR A 85 4.38 -0.45 -3.55
CA TYR A 85 4.07 0.41 -2.40
C TYR A 85 4.18 -0.37 -1.08
N TRP A 86 3.64 -1.57 -1.02
CA TRP A 86 3.57 -2.38 0.20
C TRP A 86 4.92 -3.00 0.55
N ILE A 87 5.69 -3.44 -0.45
CA ILE A 87 7.06 -3.92 -0.26
C ILE A 87 7.95 -2.78 0.26
N SER A 88 7.87 -1.58 -0.33
CA SER A 88 8.67 -0.44 0.13
C SER A 88 8.33 -0.06 1.57
N MET A 89 7.06 -0.15 1.97
CA MET A 89 6.64 0.07 3.36
C MET A 89 7.25 -0.98 4.31
N LEU A 90 7.24 -2.26 3.94
CA LEU A 90 7.83 -3.33 4.75
C LEU A 90 9.36 -3.23 4.84
N LEU A 91 10.01 -2.71 3.79
CA LEU A 91 11.46 -2.55 3.73
C LEU A 91 11.96 -1.22 4.34
N ALA A 92 11.08 -0.23 4.53
CA ALA A 92 11.47 1.07 5.08
C ALA A 92 12.28 0.99 6.39
N PRO A 93 12.01 0.04 7.32
CA PRO A 93 12.81 -0.11 8.55
C PRO A 93 14.28 -0.52 8.34
N ILE A 94 14.70 -0.89 7.13
CA ILE A 94 16.12 -1.13 6.80
C ILE A 94 16.95 0.16 6.95
N PHE A 95 16.32 1.32 6.75
CA PHE A 95 17.01 2.60 6.87
C PHE A 95 17.13 3.03 8.33
N PRO A 96 18.33 3.35 8.81
CA PRO A 96 18.54 3.79 10.19
C PRO A 96 17.70 5.03 10.54
N GLY A 97 17.14 5.03 11.74
CA GLY A 97 16.34 6.16 12.24
C GLY A 97 14.87 6.16 11.82
N THR A 98 14.44 5.17 11.02
CA THR A 98 13.00 4.98 10.72
C THR A 98 12.30 4.22 11.83
N ALA A 99 11.00 4.45 11.98
CA ALA A 99 10.15 3.74 12.92
C ALA A 99 8.72 3.63 12.37
N TRP A 100 7.98 2.60 12.82
CA TRP A 100 6.58 2.41 12.46
C TRP A 100 5.64 3.45 13.10
N SER A 101 6.10 4.19 14.10
CA SER A 101 5.34 5.21 14.79
C SER A 101 6.31 6.15 15.49
N ASP A 102 6.03 7.45 15.44
CA ASP A 102 6.76 8.44 16.19
C ASP A 102 6.65 8.21 17.70
N PRO A 103 7.65 8.59 18.51
CA PRO A 103 7.67 8.35 19.95
C PRO A 103 6.41 8.85 20.68
N GLU A 104 5.87 9.99 20.25
CA GLU A 104 4.70 10.63 20.84
C GLU A 104 3.41 9.81 20.66
N PHE A 105 3.33 8.99 19.60
CA PHE A 105 2.16 8.16 19.28
C PHE A 105 2.33 6.69 19.64
N ARG A 106 3.53 6.28 20.12
CA ARG A 106 3.88 4.88 20.36
C ARG A 106 2.92 4.17 21.32
N ASN A 107 2.45 4.88 22.35
CA ASN A 107 1.59 4.31 23.38
C ASN A 107 0.10 4.38 23.01
N SER A 108 -0.30 5.26 22.08
CA SER A 108 -1.68 5.42 21.64
C SER A 108 -2.00 4.63 20.37
N THR A 109 -0.99 4.14 19.64
CA THR A 109 -1.19 3.35 18.43
C THR A 109 -1.52 1.90 18.81
N PRO A 110 -2.68 1.36 18.40
CA PRO A 110 -3.02 -0.04 18.61
C PRO A 110 -2.00 -0.99 17.98
N ARG A 111 -1.77 -2.14 18.60
CA ARG A 111 -0.86 -3.16 18.07
C ARG A 111 -1.55 -4.54 17.97
N PRO A 112 -2.48 -4.70 17.03
CA PRO A 112 -3.12 -6.00 16.82
C PRO A 112 -2.05 -7.04 16.48
N LEU A 113 -2.12 -8.21 17.12
CA LEU A 113 -1.12 -9.28 17.01
C LEU A 113 0.33 -8.84 17.32
N GLY A 114 0.50 -7.78 18.12
CA GLY A 114 1.82 -7.23 18.47
C GLY A 114 2.49 -6.38 17.37
N MET A 115 1.84 -6.21 16.21
CA MET A 115 2.35 -5.46 15.06
C MET A 115 1.67 -4.08 14.94
N HIS A 116 2.34 -3.14 14.29
CA HIS A 116 1.70 -1.89 13.90
C HIS A 116 0.63 -2.12 12.82
N PRO A 117 -0.47 -1.33 12.80
CA PRO A 117 -1.56 -1.52 11.84
C PRO A 117 -1.08 -1.50 10.39
N GLN A 118 -0.17 -0.58 10.05
CA GLN A 118 0.43 -0.47 8.72
C GLN A 118 1.24 -1.72 8.34
N GLN A 119 2.00 -2.27 9.28
CA GLN A 119 2.78 -3.49 9.09
C GLN A 119 1.86 -4.69 8.82
N LEU A 120 0.83 -4.85 9.65
CA LEU A 120 -0.14 -5.93 9.50
C LEU A 120 -0.90 -5.82 8.17
N LEU A 121 -1.32 -4.60 7.81
CA LEU A 121 -1.98 -4.33 6.53
C LEU A 121 -1.08 -4.68 5.35
N ALA A 122 0.18 -4.24 5.36
CA ALA A 122 1.12 -4.50 4.27
C ALA A 122 1.39 -6.01 4.11
N ILE A 123 1.55 -6.76 5.20
CA ILE A 123 1.71 -8.21 5.16
C ILE A 123 0.44 -8.86 4.56
N GLY A 124 -0.74 -8.48 5.03
CA GLY A 124 -2.01 -9.02 4.53
C GLY A 124 -2.20 -8.76 3.02
N VAL A 125 -1.87 -7.56 2.56
CA VAL A 125 -1.93 -7.21 1.13
C VAL A 125 -0.93 -8.03 0.31
N MET A 126 0.30 -8.22 0.80
CA MET A 126 1.28 -9.06 0.10
C MET A 126 0.83 -10.51 0.00
N ILE A 127 0.24 -11.07 1.06
CA ILE A 127 -0.36 -12.42 1.03
C ILE A 127 -1.49 -12.45 -0.02
N LEU A 128 -2.37 -11.45 -0.05
CA LEU A 128 -3.46 -11.37 -1.02
C LEU A 128 -2.94 -11.36 -2.47
N ILE A 129 -1.89 -10.60 -2.76
CA ILE A 129 -1.25 -10.55 -4.09
C ILE A 129 -0.68 -11.93 -4.46
N ILE A 130 0.06 -12.57 -3.54
CA ILE A 130 0.65 -13.90 -3.78
C ILE A 130 -0.45 -14.91 -4.08
N VAL A 131 -1.51 -14.97 -3.28
CA VAL A 131 -2.65 -15.87 -3.50
C VAL A 131 -3.31 -15.59 -4.86
N ALA A 132 -3.51 -14.33 -5.22
CA ALA A 132 -4.08 -13.96 -6.51
C ALA A 132 -3.22 -14.47 -7.68
N LEU A 133 -1.90 -14.32 -7.60
CA LEU A 133 -0.98 -14.79 -8.64
C LEU A 133 -0.99 -16.33 -8.74
N LEU A 134 -1.01 -17.04 -7.61
CA LEU A 134 -1.11 -18.51 -7.60
C LEU A 134 -2.43 -18.99 -8.21
N LEU A 135 -3.56 -18.32 -7.91
CA LEU A 135 -4.84 -18.62 -8.56
C LEU A 135 -4.83 -18.30 -10.07
N GLY A 136 -4.09 -17.28 -10.47
CA GLY A 136 -3.91 -16.91 -11.86
C GLY A 136 -3.18 -17.99 -12.66
N THR A 137 -2.12 -18.60 -12.10
CA THR A 137 -1.39 -19.71 -12.75
C THR A 137 -2.25 -20.97 -12.90
N ALA A 138 -3.14 -21.25 -11.94
CA ALA A 138 -4.01 -22.41 -11.98
C ALA A 138 -5.17 -22.27 -13.02
N SER A 139 -5.37 -21.07 -13.55
CA SER A 139 -6.49 -20.74 -14.46
C SER A 139 -6.01 -20.39 -15.89
N SER A 140 -4.70 -20.43 -16.14
CA SER A 140 -4.04 -20.27 -17.44
C SER A 140 -3.77 -21.62 -18.08
#